data_2541b2a7e8c630702574e5f39190639c
#
_entry.id   2541b2a7e8c630702574e5f39190639c
#
_cell.length_a   1.000
_cell.length_b   1.000
_cell.length_c   1.000
_cell.angle_alpha   90.00
_cell.angle_beta   90.00
_cell.angle_gamma   90.00
#
_symmetry.space_group_name_H-M   'P 1'
#
loop_
_entity.id
_entity.type
_entity.pdbx_description
1 polymer ?
#
loop_
_entity_poly.entity_id
_entity_poly.type
_entity_poly.pdbx_seq_one_letter_code
_entity_poly.pdbx_strand_id
1 'polypeptide(L)'
;LPGIDTLFINGHILTQNFRNPTASQLGLQGNKIIAVGTDLSMYRIPATRVIDLHGAVVTPGFLDVHTHFLEGGQHLLAVDLRAARNKKEFIQLLSEFAETIPVDQWITGGNWDQQQFTDKAMPHRGWLDEAAPDHFIFVNRYDGHSGVANSKTLKLAGIDRKTPEITGGRIIREKNGTPTGLLKDAAMNLVYRHHPPDSPDVKQRYLEAAMDEAVRQGITSINDMSTDFDRLRWYESLAQDHRLRVRIRAYVPFLQWPDLKKELQTGFYQDEWFQVGGLKGFSDGSLGSATALMFEDYANEPGNHGLTDRDFENLSQVRKILWDADAHNIQVVIHAIGDRANRMVLDLFDELYLARGNRDRRFRIEHAQHVHPDDQPRFARQKVIASVQPYHCVDDSRWADALLGERAGYAYPFRSIVQAGGRLSLGSDWPVAPLNALLGIQAAMTRNNWIPREQLDLATALHAHTLGAAYAEFSDQIKGHLSPGTLADLVILKREVLDLVNVDLSENQLIKAVFCNGELVSGEI
;
A
#
# COMPACT_ATOMS: atom_id res chain seq x y z
N LEU A 1 -32.66 6.22 -26.09
CA LEU A 1 -31.36 6.28 -25.44
C LEU A 1 -31.57 6.48 -23.95
N PRO A 2 -30.77 5.86 -23.05
CA PRO A 2 -30.84 6.15 -21.63
C PRO A 2 -30.49 7.61 -21.40
N GLY A 3 -31.24 8.32 -20.54
CA GLY A 3 -30.94 9.71 -20.18
C GLY A 3 -29.72 9.79 -19.25
N ILE A 4 -28.93 10.85 -19.37
CA ILE A 4 -27.81 11.14 -18.51
C ILE A 4 -28.26 11.93 -17.28
N ASP A 5 -27.91 11.49 -16.07
CA ASP A 5 -28.17 12.22 -14.83
C ASP A 5 -27.15 13.35 -14.62
N THR A 6 -25.85 13.05 -14.88
CA THR A 6 -24.75 14.01 -14.78
C THR A 6 -23.93 14.00 -16.06
N LEU A 7 -23.74 15.18 -16.64
CA LEU A 7 -22.95 15.40 -17.86
C LEU A 7 -21.78 16.34 -17.55
N PHE A 8 -20.58 15.82 -17.64
CA PHE A 8 -19.34 16.60 -17.59
C PHE A 8 -19.00 17.10 -19.00
N ILE A 9 -18.70 18.39 -19.13
CA ILE A 9 -18.34 19.04 -20.41
C ILE A 9 -17.03 19.80 -20.29
N ASN A 10 -16.42 20.13 -21.43
CA ASN A 10 -15.20 20.94 -21.52
C ASN A 10 -14.03 20.38 -20.71
N GLY A 11 -13.90 19.06 -20.62
CA GLY A 11 -12.81 18.37 -19.93
C GLY A 11 -11.71 17.88 -20.87
N HIS A 12 -10.59 17.50 -20.29
CA HIS A 12 -9.55 16.68 -20.91
C HIS A 12 -9.60 15.29 -20.32
N ILE A 13 -10.42 14.41 -20.92
CA ILE A 13 -10.75 13.10 -20.36
C ILE A 13 -9.78 12.05 -20.90
N LEU A 14 -8.94 11.49 -20.00
CA LEU A 14 -8.02 10.38 -20.28
C LEU A 14 -8.72 9.07 -19.98
N THR A 15 -9.29 8.44 -20.99
CA THR A 15 -10.26 7.35 -20.80
C THR A 15 -9.64 6.01 -20.40
N GLN A 16 -8.35 5.81 -20.62
CA GLN A 16 -7.65 4.50 -20.54
C GLN A 16 -8.24 3.44 -21.50
N ASN A 17 -9.05 3.85 -22.47
CA ASN A 17 -9.55 3.01 -23.53
C ASN A 17 -8.77 3.28 -24.82
N PHE A 18 -7.94 2.32 -25.26
CA PHE A 18 -7.06 2.50 -26.43
C PHE A 18 -7.82 2.79 -27.75
N ARG A 19 -9.12 2.44 -27.85
CA ARG A 19 -9.95 2.73 -29.04
C ARG A 19 -10.45 4.18 -29.04
N ASN A 20 -10.56 4.78 -27.87
CA ASN A 20 -11.00 6.16 -27.70
C ASN A 20 -10.23 6.80 -26.53
N PRO A 21 -8.93 7.08 -26.69
CA PRO A 21 -8.03 7.40 -25.57
C PRO A 21 -8.34 8.74 -24.88
N THR A 22 -8.99 9.67 -25.59
CA THR A 22 -9.36 10.98 -25.06
C THR A 22 -10.78 11.37 -25.46
N ALA A 23 -11.41 12.17 -24.61
CA ALA A 23 -12.74 12.76 -24.85
C ALA A 23 -12.83 14.15 -24.21
N SER A 24 -13.92 14.89 -24.50
CA SER A 24 -14.21 16.17 -23.85
C SER A 24 -15.48 16.18 -23.02
N GLN A 25 -16.29 15.13 -23.15
CA GLN A 25 -17.56 14.95 -22.43
C GLN A 25 -17.69 13.53 -21.88
N LEU A 26 -18.29 13.43 -20.70
CA LEU A 26 -18.56 12.17 -20.01
C LEU A 26 -19.97 12.24 -19.39
N GLY A 27 -20.79 11.25 -19.65
CA GLY A 27 -22.16 11.16 -19.13
C GLY A 27 -22.36 9.99 -18.20
N LEU A 28 -22.94 10.25 -17.01
CA LEU A 28 -23.27 9.24 -16.01
C LEU A 28 -24.78 9.04 -15.91
N GLN A 29 -25.18 7.82 -15.54
CA GLN A 29 -26.52 7.49 -15.06
C GLN A 29 -26.38 6.57 -13.85
N GLY A 30 -26.80 7.05 -12.67
CA GLY A 30 -26.54 6.36 -11.42
C GLY A 30 -25.05 6.06 -11.24
N ASN A 31 -24.71 4.81 -10.99
CA ASN A 31 -23.34 4.37 -10.77
C ASN A 31 -22.58 3.96 -12.04
N LYS A 32 -23.10 4.23 -13.23
CA LYS A 32 -22.52 3.81 -14.50
C LYS A 32 -22.17 4.96 -15.43
N ILE A 33 -21.09 4.78 -16.15
CA ILE A 33 -20.77 5.59 -17.33
C ILE A 33 -21.68 5.14 -18.47
N ILE A 34 -22.42 6.08 -19.08
CA ILE A 34 -23.36 5.79 -20.19
C ILE A 34 -22.76 6.17 -21.53
N ALA A 35 -22.03 7.27 -21.56
CA ALA A 35 -21.45 7.78 -22.79
C ALA A 35 -20.14 8.55 -22.54
N VAL A 36 -19.23 8.46 -23.50
CA VAL A 36 -17.94 9.16 -23.52
C VAL A 36 -17.69 9.65 -24.94
N GLY A 37 -17.40 10.92 -25.14
CA GLY A 37 -17.21 11.47 -26.47
C GLY A 37 -16.92 12.97 -26.50
N THR A 38 -17.16 13.58 -27.63
CA THR A 38 -16.98 15.04 -27.86
C THR A 38 -18.28 15.82 -27.90
N ASP A 39 -19.40 15.13 -28.22
CA ASP A 39 -20.76 15.68 -28.17
C ASP A 39 -21.75 14.61 -27.68
N LEU A 40 -22.29 14.84 -26.49
CA LEU A 40 -23.26 13.95 -25.83
C LEU A 40 -24.63 14.62 -25.69
N SER A 41 -24.92 15.67 -26.47
CA SER A 41 -26.17 16.43 -26.42
C SER A 41 -27.41 15.54 -26.61
N MET A 42 -27.30 14.47 -27.44
CA MET A 42 -28.35 13.52 -27.71
C MET A 42 -28.78 12.67 -26.50
N TYR A 43 -27.96 12.57 -25.46
CA TYR A 43 -28.27 11.84 -24.23
C TYR A 43 -28.87 12.74 -23.13
N ARG A 44 -28.88 14.07 -23.36
CA ARG A 44 -29.30 15.06 -22.37
C ARG A 44 -30.82 15.06 -22.23
N ILE A 45 -31.29 15.03 -21.00
CA ILE A 45 -32.72 15.19 -20.63
C ILE A 45 -32.89 16.49 -19.80
N PRO A 46 -34.10 17.01 -19.59
CA PRO A 46 -34.31 18.24 -18.81
C PRO A 46 -33.75 18.19 -17.37
N ALA A 47 -33.67 17.01 -16.76
CA ALA A 47 -33.14 16.81 -15.41
C ALA A 47 -31.62 16.63 -15.36
N THR A 48 -30.91 16.60 -16.49
CA THR A 48 -29.46 16.40 -16.54
C THR A 48 -28.74 17.54 -15.85
N ARG A 49 -27.98 17.23 -14.80
CA ARG A 49 -27.01 18.16 -14.17
C ARG A 49 -25.81 18.30 -15.10
N VAL A 50 -25.52 19.50 -15.55
CA VAL A 50 -24.35 19.78 -16.38
C VAL A 50 -23.25 20.39 -15.53
N ILE A 51 -22.05 19.83 -15.61
CA ILE A 51 -20.85 20.28 -14.87
C ILE A 51 -19.80 20.68 -15.89
N ASP A 52 -19.41 21.94 -15.88
CA ASP A 52 -18.30 22.45 -16.71
C ASP A 52 -16.96 22.20 -16.01
N LEU A 53 -16.12 21.42 -16.64
CA LEU A 53 -14.81 21.06 -16.13
C LEU A 53 -13.74 22.14 -16.34
N HIS A 54 -14.04 23.16 -17.15
CA HIS A 54 -13.12 24.29 -17.44
C HIS A 54 -11.70 23.82 -17.84
N GLY A 55 -11.60 22.75 -18.62
CA GLY A 55 -10.33 22.19 -19.09
C GLY A 55 -9.60 21.31 -18.06
N ALA A 56 -10.23 20.99 -16.93
CA ALA A 56 -9.67 20.01 -15.98
C ALA A 56 -9.46 18.64 -16.61
N VAL A 57 -8.50 17.88 -16.09
CA VAL A 57 -8.23 16.51 -16.52
C VAL A 57 -9.12 15.54 -15.76
N VAL A 58 -9.69 14.56 -16.45
CA VAL A 58 -10.44 13.46 -15.83
C VAL A 58 -9.76 12.15 -16.14
N THR A 59 -9.58 11.32 -15.12
CA THR A 59 -9.05 9.95 -15.22
C THR A 59 -10.04 8.98 -14.57
N PRO A 60 -9.95 7.66 -14.84
CA PRO A 60 -10.56 6.67 -13.97
C PRO A 60 -10.10 6.86 -12.52
N GLY A 61 -10.88 6.43 -11.56
CA GLY A 61 -10.46 6.31 -10.17
C GLY A 61 -9.19 5.48 -10.07
N PHE A 62 -8.24 5.91 -9.24
CA PHE A 62 -7.01 5.15 -9.03
C PHE A 62 -7.27 3.87 -8.23
N LEU A 63 -6.52 2.83 -8.53
CA LEU A 63 -6.54 1.57 -7.81
C LEU A 63 -5.17 1.34 -7.19
N ASP A 64 -5.10 1.19 -5.87
CA ASP A 64 -3.88 0.80 -5.18
C ASP A 64 -3.87 -0.72 -4.97
N VAL A 65 -3.00 -1.42 -5.70
CA VAL A 65 -3.02 -2.89 -5.71
C VAL A 65 -2.23 -3.52 -4.57
N HIS A 66 -1.66 -2.73 -3.65
CA HIS A 66 -0.90 -3.25 -2.53
C HIS A 66 -0.93 -2.28 -1.34
N THR A 67 -1.76 -2.58 -0.36
CA THR A 67 -1.87 -1.82 0.88
C THR A 67 -1.97 -2.75 2.08
N HIS A 68 -1.63 -2.23 3.27
CA HIS A 68 -2.03 -2.75 4.56
C HIS A 68 -3.03 -1.75 5.14
N PHE A 69 -4.28 -1.84 4.65
CA PHE A 69 -5.22 -0.72 4.67
C PHE A 69 -5.67 -0.32 6.08
N LEU A 70 -5.98 -1.30 6.92
CA LEU A 70 -6.37 -1.03 8.31
C LEU A 70 -5.19 -0.50 9.13
N GLU A 71 -4.00 -1.06 8.92
CA GLU A 71 -2.75 -0.65 9.57
C GLU A 71 -2.37 0.79 9.16
N GLY A 72 -2.65 1.15 7.91
CA GLY A 72 -2.48 2.52 7.44
C GLY A 72 -3.41 3.51 8.14
N GLY A 73 -4.69 3.15 8.32
CA GLY A 73 -5.64 3.94 9.11
C GLY A 73 -5.23 4.07 10.58
N GLN A 74 -4.73 2.99 11.18
CA GLN A 74 -4.13 3.03 12.52
C GLN A 74 -2.96 4.02 12.57
N HIS A 75 -2.08 3.98 11.55
CA HIS A 75 -0.95 4.90 11.45
C HIS A 75 -1.39 6.38 11.38
N LEU A 76 -2.46 6.69 10.66
CA LEU A 76 -3.01 8.06 10.57
C LEU A 76 -3.53 8.57 11.91
N LEU A 77 -4.06 7.68 12.74
CA LEU A 77 -4.62 8.01 14.05
C LEU A 77 -3.64 7.80 15.20
N ALA A 78 -2.39 7.45 14.91
CA ALA A 78 -1.30 7.36 15.86
C ALA A 78 -0.55 8.70 15.97
N VAL A 79 0.14 8.93 17.09
CA VAL A 79 0.96 10.13 17.22
C VAL A 79 2.10 10.13 16.20
N ASP A 80 2.34 11.27 15.58
CA ASP A 80 3.46 11.48 14.65
C ASP A 80 4.49 12.45 15.26
N LEU A 81 5.68 11.94 15.58
CA LEU A 81 6.77 12.70 16.17
C LEU A 81 7.92 12.97 15.18
N ARG A 82 7.74 12.69 13.88
CA ARG A 82 8.78 12.90 12.84
C ARG A 82 9.20 14.36 12.71
N ALA A 83 8.29 15.28 13.01
CA ALA A 83 8.57 16.72 12.93
C ALA A 83 9.41 17.25 14.10
N ALA A 84 9.53 16.51 15.22
CA ALA A 84 10.30 16.96 16.38
C ALA A 84 11.80 17.11 16.05
N ARG A 85 12.39 18.22 16.46
CA ARG A 85 13.82 18.53 16.29
C ARG A 85 14.57 18.65 17.62
N ASN A 86 13.85 18.58 18.75
CA ASN A 86 14.40 18.66 20.11
C ASN A 86 13.37 18.14 21.12
N LYS A 87 13.80 18.03 22.41
CA LYS A 87 12.97 17.59 23.52
C LYS A 87 11.65 18.39 23.64
N LYS A 88 11.70 19.72 23.49
CA LYS A 88 10.54 20.59 23.68
C LYS A 88 9.45 20.30 22.64
N GLU A 89 9.85 20.19 21.37
CA GLU A 89 8.94 19.87 20.28
C GLU A 89 8.36 18.46 20.40
N PHE A 90 9.19 17.48 20.83
CA PHE A 90 8.74 16.13 21.10
C PHE A 90 7.64 16.10 22.16
N ILE A 91 7.85 16.79 23.30
CA ILE A 91 6.86 16.90 24.38
C ILE A 91 5.60 17.61 23.88
N GLN A 92 5.76 18.71 23.16
CA GLN A 92 4.63 19.49 22.64
C GLN A 92 3.73 18.64 21.72
N LEU A 93 4.29 17.98 20.70
CA LEU A 93 3.53 17.13 19.76
C LEU A 93 2.81 16.00 20.50
N LEU A 94 3.49 15.39 21.48
CA LEU A 94 2.90 14.31 22.26
C LEU A 94 1.77 14.81 23.17
N SER A 95 1.91 15.99 23.78
CA SER A 95 0.86 16.61 24.61
C SER A 95 -0.36 17.00 23.78
N GLU A 96 -0.15 17.65 22.64
CA GLU A 96 -1.22 18.03 21.71
C GLU A 96 -2.01 16.81 21.25
N PHE A 97 -1.32 15.70 20.94
CA PHE A 97 -1.99 14.45 20.58
C PHE A 97 -2.78 13.86 21.75
N ALA A 98 -2.22 13.87 22.97
CA ALA A 98 -2.86 13.33 24.17
C ALA A 98 -4.18 14.02 24.49
N GLU A 99 -4.34 15.32 24.18
CA GLU A 99 -5.59 16.06 24.34
C GLU A 99 -6.70 15.59 23.40
N THR A 100 -6.36 14.88 22.33
CA THR A 100 -7.34 14.38 21.32
C THR A 100 -7.95 13.03 21.68
N ILE A 101 -7.40 12.32 22.67
CA ILE A 101 -7.85 10.96 23.04
C ILE A 101 -8.25 10.90 24.52
N PRO A 102 -9.17 10.00 24.89
CA PRO A 102 -9.57 9.83 26.31
C PRO A 102 -8.41 9.42 27.21
N VAL A 103 -8.43 9.91 28.45
CA VAL A 103 -7.48 9.50 29.50
C VAL A 103 -7.48 7.98 29.66
N ASP A 104 -6.33 7.41 30.03
CA ASP A 104 -6.06 5.97 30.13
C ASP A 104 -5.98 5.19 28.80
N GLN A 105 -6.24 5.83 27.67
CA GLN A 105 -5.95 5.19 26.38
C GLN A 105 -4.45 5.14 26.09
N TRP A 106 -4.06 4.17 25.25
CA TRP A 106 -2.70 4.02 24.79
C TRP A 106 -2.37 5.06 23.72
N ILE A 107 -1.18 5.65 23.84
CA ILE A 107 -0.56 6.43 22.79
C ILE A 107 0.54 5.59 22.16
N THR A 108 0.36 5.27 20.88
CA THR A 108 1.28 4.46 20.06
C THR A 108 1.70 5.23 18.80
N GLY A 109 2.56 4.65 17.98
CA GLY A 109 3.11 5.31 16.80
C GLY A 109 4.44 5.97 17.10
N GLY A 110 4.61 7.23 16.76
CA GLY A 110 5.80 8.05 17.06
C GLY A 110 6.65 8.32 15.84
N ASN A 111 7.37 7.32 15.31
CA ASN A 111 8.33 7.49 14.19
C ASN A 111 9.38 8.58 14.44
N TRP A 112 9.74 8.80 15.72
CA TRP A 112 10.76 9.77 16.08
C TRP A 112 12.15 9.35 15.56
N ASP A 113 13.00 10.35 15.30
CA ASP A 113 14.39 10.13 14.91
C ASP A 113 15.29 11.13 15.64
N GLN A 114 16.03 10.66 16.65
CA GLN A 114 16.97 11.50 17.39
C GLN A 114 18.13 12.03 16.53
N GLN A 115 18.38 11.45 15.35
CA GLN A 115 19.39 12.01 14.43
C GLN A 115 18.96 13.36 13.87
N GLN A 116 17.65 13.65 13.88
CA GLN A 116 17.08 14.94 13.49
C GLN A 116 17.10 15.95 14.65
N PHE A 117 17.37 15.52 15.89
CA PHE A 117 17.39 16.41 17.04
C PHE A 117 18.68 17.23 17.07
N THR A 118 18.58 18.48 17.49
CA THR A 118 19.71 19.41 17.54
C THR A 118 20.84 18.92 18.46
N ASP A 119 20.49 18.25 19.57
CA ASP A 119 21.40 17.69 20.56
C ASP A 119 21.60 16.16 20.43
N LYS A 120 20.89 15.54 19.48
CA LYS A 120 20.84 14.08 19.26
C LYS A 120 20.51 13.27 20.52
N ALA A 121 19.84 13.89 21.49
CA ALA A 121 19.46 13.25 22.74
C ALA A 121 18.45 12.13 22.49
N MET A 122 18.67 10.99 23.14
CA MET A 122 17.68 9.89 23.10
C MET A 122 16.45 10.25 23.93
N PRO A 123 15.23 9.99 23.42
CA PRO A 123 14.03 10.16 24.23
C PRO A 123 14.08 9.35 25.52
N HIS A 124 13.51 9.93 26.57
CA HIS A 124 13.54 9.39 27.92
C HIS A 124 12.12 9.38 28.51
N ARG A 125 11.78 8.36 29.32
CA ARG A 125 10.45 8.25 29.95
C ARG A 125 9.96 9.57 30.59
N GLY A 126 10.86 10.35 31.18
CA GLY A 126 10.52 11.65 31.80
C GLY A 126 9.97 12.68 30.80
N TRP A 127 10.30 12.58 29.50
CA TRP A 127 9.69 13.44 28.48
C TRP A 127 8.23 13.05 28.25
N LEU A 128 7.94 11.76 28.29
CA LEU A 128 6.60 11.23 28.08
C LEU A 128 5.75 11.45 29.35
N ASP A 129 6.35 11.31 30.53
CA ASP A 129 5.69 11.61 31.81
C ASP A 129 5.33 13.11 31.92
N GLU A 130 6.18 13.99 31.38
CA GLU A 130 5.93 15.44 31.30
C GLU A 130 4.80 15.77 30.32
N ALA A 131 4.75 15.06 29.16
CA ALA A 131 3.78 15.31 28.11
C ALA A 131 2.37 14.83 28.46
N ALA A 132 2.23 13.58 28.94
CA ALA A 132 0.93 12.95 29.16
C ALA A 132 1.01 11.86 30.25
N PRO A 133 1.08 12.24 31.54
CA PRO A 133 1.29 11.32 32.65
C PRO A 133 0.15 10.29 32.85
N ASP A 134 -1.06 10.64 32.41
CA ASP A 134 -2.26 9.85 32.62
C ASP A 134 -2.53 8.81 31.53
N HIS A 135 -1.72 8.80 30.46
CA HIS A 135 -1.82 7.82 29.37
C HIS A 135 -0.80 6.69 29.51
N PHE A 136 -1.10 5.54 28.91
CA PHE A 136 -0.09 4.54 28.61
C PHE A 136 0.60 4.93 27.30
N ILE A 137 1.92 5.12 27.32
CA ILE A 137 2.66 5.63 26.16
C ILE A 137 3.77 4.65 25.80
N PHE A 138 3.77 4.22 24.54
CA PHE A 138 4.88 3.51 23.93
C PHE A 138 5.04 3.93 22.47
N VAL A 139 6.02 4.80 22.20
CA VAL A 139 6.23 5.39 20.87
C VAL A 139 7.54 4.94 20.26
N ASN A 140 7.46 4.49 19.02
CA ASN A 140 8.55 3.83 18.31
C ASN A 140 9.44 4.84 17.58
N ARG A 141 10.70 4.48 17.43
CA ARG A 141 11.61 5.10 16.49
C ARG A 141 11.19 4.72 15.06
N TYR A 142 11.53 5.57 14.09
CA TYR A 142 11.14 5.40 12.68
C TYR A 142 11.59 4.06 12.06
N ASP A 143 12.68 3.45 12.56
CA ASP A 143 13.21 2.17 12.09
C ASP A 143 12.53 0.93 12.72
N GLY A 144 11.63 1.14 13.69
CA GLY A 144 10.93 0.06 14.38
C GLY A 144 11.76 -0.75 15.38
N HIS A 145 13.09 -0.51 15.48
CA HIS A 145 14.02 -1.26 16.35
C HIS A 145 14.15 -0.69 17.77
N SER A 146 13.50 0.40 18.07
CA SER A 146 13.49 1.01 19.39
C SER A 146 12.15 1.65 19.70
N GLY A 147 11.75 1.59 20.97
CA GLY A 147 10.57 2.29 21.47
C GLY A 147 10.83 2.86 22.86
N VAL A 148 10.16 3.96 23.18
CA VAL A 148 10.25 4.58 24.51
C VAL A 148 8.90 4.55 25.21
N ALA A 149 8.88 4.01 26.44
CA ALA A 149 7.74 3.91 27.32
C ALA A 149 7.77 4.99 28.41
N ASN A 150 6.61 5.52 28.80
CA ASN A 150 6.52 6.34 30.00
C ASN A 150 6.54 5.50 31.30
N SER A 151 6.60 6.16 32.45
CA SER A 151 6.68 5.47 33.74
C SER A 151 5.42 4.64 34.04
N LYS A 152 4.25 5.08 33.60
CA LYS A 152 2.97 4.35 33.74
C LYS A 152 3.00 3.03 32.97
N THR A 153 3.47 3.05 31.74
CA THR A 153 3.64 1.86 30.88
C THR A 153 4.70 0.90 31.41
N LEU A 154 5.86 1.40 31.85
CA LEU A 154 6.90 0.56 32.47
C LEU A 154 6.36 -0.17 33.70
N LYS A 155 5.59 0.52 34.56
CA LYS A 155 4.95 -0.08 35.74
C LYS A 155 3.96 -1.17 35.36
N LEU A 156 3.12 -0.94 34.36
CA LEU A 156 2.16 -1.94 33.84
C LEU A 156 2.91 -3.19 33.31
N ALA A 157 3.99 -2.97 32.58
CA ALA A 157 4.81 -4.04 31.99
C ALA A 157 5.72 -4.75 33.02
N GLY A 158 5.76 -4.30 34.27
CA GLY A 158 6.63 -4.86 35.32
C GLY A 158 8.12 -4.65 35.04
N ILE A 159 8.47 -3.58 34.31
CA ILE A 159 9.84 -3.26 33.94
C ILE A 159 10.46 -2.35 34.99
N ASP A 160 11.38 -2.89 35.77
CA ASP A 160 12.08 -2.20 36.86
C ASP A 160 13.61 -2.45 36.86
N ARG A 161 14.27 -2.08 37.97
CA ARG A 161 15.71 -2.30 38.13
C ARG A 161 16.12 -3.78 38.16
N LYS A 162 15.19 -4.67 38.51
CA LYS A 162 15.44 -6.10 38.67
C LYS A 162 15.07 -6.91 37.43
N THR A 163 14.39 -6.31 36.47
CA THR A 163 13.99 -6.98 35.22
C THR A 163 15.25 -7.47 34.51
N PRO A 164 15.37 -8.78 34.21
CA PRO A 164 16.54 -9.32 33.52
C PRO A 164 16.60 -8.82 32.08
N GLU A 165 17.78 -8.87 31.49
CA GLU A 165 17.96 -8.64 30.06
C GLU A 165 17.27 -9.74 29.24
N ILE A 166 16.76 -9.36 28.07
CA ILE A 166 16.02 -10.25 27.17
C ILE A 166 16.96 -10.69 26.04
N THR A 167 17.00 -11.95 25.74
CA THR A 167 17.75 -12.47 24.59
C THR A 167 17.24 -11.82 23.31
N GLY A 168 18.15 -11.25 22.52
CA GLY A 168 17.81 -10.51 21.30
C GLY A 168 17.21 -9.13 21.54
N GLY A 169 17.22 -8.58 22.77
CA GLY A 169 16.71 -7.26 23.08
C GLY A 169 17.49 -6.57 24.19
N ARG A 170 17.24 -5.28 24.42
CA ARG A 170 17.97 -4.49 25.41
C ARG A 170 17.07 -3.48 26.13
N ILE A 171 17.15 -3.47 27.47
CA ILE A 171 16.54 -2.43 28.33
C ILE A 171 17.60 -1.37 28.61
N ILE A 172 17.44 -0.15 28.12
CA ILE A 172 18.40 0.92 28.39
C ILE A 172 18.16 1.48 29.79
N ARG A 173 19.25 1.58 30.55
CA ARG A 173 19.24 1.94 31.99
C ARG A 173 20.11 3.14 32.28
N GLU A 174 19.75 3.88 33.31
CA GLU A 174 20.58 4.89 33.93
C GLU A 174 21.72 4.22 34.71
N LYS A 175 22.73 5.02 35.15
CA LYS A 175 23.87 4.53 35.96
C LYS A 175 23.45 3.82 37.24
N ASN A 176 22.32 4.19 37.81
CA ASN A 176 21.75 3.59 39.03
C ASN A 176 20.91 2.32 38.77
N GLY A 177 20.84 1.84 37.51
CA GLY A 177 20.10 0.67 37.09
C GLY A 177 18.62 0.93 36.77
N THR A 178 18.11 2.15 36.92
CA THR A 178 16.71 2.48 36.61
C THR A 178 16.47 2.47 35.10
N PRO A 179 15.41 1.83 34.58
CA PRO A 179 15.08 1.88 33.15
C PRO A 179 14.81 3.32 32.69
N THR A 180 15.42 3.72 31.59
CA THR A 180 15.19 5.06 30.97
C THR A 180 13.87 5.17 30.26
N GLY A 181 13.18 4.06 30.03
CA GLY A 181 12.01 3.95 29.16
C GLY A 181 12.35 3.41 27.77
N LEU A 182 13.59 3.54 27.32
CA LEU A 182 14.02 3.10 25.99
C LEU A 182 14.26 1.58 25.99
N LEU A 183 13.54 0.89 25.13
CA LEU A 183 13.62 -0.55 24.88
C LEU A 183 14.05 -0.79 23.44
N LYS A 184 14.85 -1.84 23.19
CA LYS A 184 15.32 -2.19 21.85
C LYS A 184 14.95 -3.63 21.50
N ASP A 185 14.61 -3.84 20.23
CA ASP A 185 14.37 -5.15 19.61
C ASP A 185 13.43 -6.03 20.47
N ALA A 186 13.80 -7.28 20.78
CA ALA A 186 12.96 -8.21 21.54
C ALA A 186 12.50 -7.66 22.92
N ALA A 187 13.21 -6.69 23.53
CA ALA A 187 12.77 -6.09 24.78
C ALA A 187 11.49 -5.26 24.64
N MET A 188 11.15 -4.78 23.43
CA MET A 188 9.90 -4.08 23.15
C MET A 188 8.68 -4.97 23.37
N ASN A 189 8.81 -6.28 23.21
CA ASN A 189 7.75 -7.25 23.45
C ASN A 189 7.30 -7.30 24.92
N LEU A 190 8.14 -6.82 25.86
CA LEU A 190 7.74 -6.67 27.25
C LEU A 190 6.59 -5.66 27.42
N VAL A 191 6.48 -4.68 26.52
CA VAL A 191 5.39 -3.71 26.49
C VAL A 191 4.27 -4.15 25.57
N TYR A 192 4.57 -4.59 24.35
CA TYR A 192 3.55 -4.95 23.36
C TYR A 192 2.55 -6.00 23.86
N ARG A 193 2.98 -6.98 24.66
CA ARG A 193 2.08 -8.00 25.23
C ARG A 193 1.04 -7.43 26.21
N HIS A 194 1.19 -6.20 26.68
CA HIS A 194 0.26 -5.51 27.56
C HIS A 194 -0.65 -4.52 26.82
N HIS A 195 -0.36 -4.28 25.53
CA HIS A 195 -1.24 -3.49 24.69
C HIS A 195 -2.54 -4.29 24.48
N PRO A 196 -3.71 -3.76 24.86
CA PRO A 196 -4.96 -4.47 24.64
C PRO A 196 -5.22 -4.58 23.12
N PRO A 197 -5.88 -5.64 22.67
CA PRO A 197 -6.35 -5.68 21.29
C PRO A 197 -7.34 -4.53 21.04
N ASP A 198 -7.25 -3.94 19.86
CA ASP A 198 -8.16 -2.86 19.47
C ASP A 198 -9.62 -3.32 19.50
N SER A 199 -10.47 -2.52 20.13
CA SER A 199 -11.91 -2.76 20.13
C SER A 199 -12.51 -2.60 18.72
N PRO A 200 -13.67 -3.19 18.43
CA PRO A 200 -14.36 -2.98 17.15
C PRO A 200 -14.54 -1.50 16.79
N ASP A 201 -14.87 -0.64 17.77
CA ASP A 201 -15.04 0.81 17.55
C ASP A 201 -13.72 1.49 17.18
N VAL A 202 -12.59 1.06 17.75
CA VAL A 202 -11.27 1.57 17.42
C VAL A 202 -10.89 1.16 15.99
N LYS A 203 -11.07 -0.12 15.63
CA LYS A 203 -10.84 -0.62 14.27
C LYS A 203 -11.73 0.09 13.24
N GLN A 204 -13.00 0.39 13.61
CA GLN A 204 -13.91 1.15 12.74
C GLN A 204 -13.35 2.55 12.46
N ARG A 205 -12.83 3.25 13.46
CA ARG A 205 -12.21 4.57 13.26
C ARG A 205 -10.97 4.48 12.37
N TYR A 206 -10.14 3.43 12.51
CA TYR A 206 -9.00 3.20 11.62
C TYR A 206 -9.44 3.05 10.18
N LEU A 207 -10.46 2.23 9.94
CA LEU A 207 -10.98 2.02 8.58
C LEU A 207 -11.59 3.29 7.99
N GLU A 208 -12.33 4.06 8.77
CA GLU A 208 -12.91 5.34 8.34
C GLU A 208 -11.81 6.34 7.95
N ALA A 209 -10.77 6.48 8.78
CA ALA A 209 -9.61 7.31 8.46
C ALA A 209 -8.88 6.84 7.20
N ALA A 210 -8.74 5.52 7.03
CA ALA A 210 -8.14 4.94 5.83
C ALA A 210 -8.95 5.24 4.57
N MET A 211 -10.28 5.10 4.63
CA MET A 211 -11.18 5.42 3.52
C MET A 211 -11.17 6.91 3.19
N ASP A 212 -11.15 7.79 4.20
CA ASP A 212 -11.06 9.24 4.02
C ASP A 212 -9.75 9.62 3.31
N GLU A 213 -8.64 9.03 3.74
CA GLU A 213 -7.35 9.26 3.09
C GLU A 213 -7.36 8.76 1.65
N ALA A 214 -7.84 7.54 1.40
CA ALA A 214 -7.88 6.97 0.05
C ALA A 214 -8.68 7.84 -0.92
N VAL A 215 -9.92 8.24 -0.56
CA VAL A 215 -10.73 9.10 -1.44
C VAL A 215 -10.11 10.48 -1.62
N ARG A 216 -9.47 11.04 -0.59
CA ARG A 216 -8.74 12.31 -0.69
C ARG A 216 -7.58 12.23 -1.69
N GLN A 217 -6.96 11.05 -1.82
CA GLN A 217 -5.86 10.77 -2.76
C GLN A 217 -6.34 10.23 -4.12
N GLY A 218 -7.65 10.29 -4.40
CA GLY A 218 -8.21 9.84 -5.68
C GLY A 218 -8.30 8.32 -5.83
N ILE A 219 -8.05 7.57 -4.76
CA ILE A 219 -8.07 6.11 -4.76
C ILE A 219 -9.49 5.64 -4.46
N THR A 220 -10.09 4.92 -5.41
CA THR A 220 -11.45 4.38 -5.33
C THR A 220 -11.48 2.88 -5.09
N SER A 221 -10.34 2.21 -5.22
CA SER A 221 -10.19 0.77 -4.98
C SER A 221 -8.83 0.46 -4.38
N ILE A 222 -8.79 -0.51 -3.46
CA ILE A 222 -7.56 -1.00 -2.83
C ILE A 222 -7.51 -2.51 -2.80
N ASN A 223 -6.29 -3.05 -2.79
CA ASN A 223 -6.05 -4.43 -2.39
C ASN A 223 -5.42 -4.45 -1.00
N ASP A 224 -6.10 -5.06 -0.03
CA ASP A 224 -5.63 -5.20 1.34
C ASP A 224 -4.89 -6.53 1.51
N MET A 225 -3.60 -6.44 1.87
CA MET A 225 -2.71 -7.59 1.95
C MET A 225 -2.70 -8.19 3.35
N SER A 226 -2.58 -9.54 3.42
CA SER A 226 -2.47 -10.29 4.69
C SER A 226 -3.67 -10.12 5.63
N THR A 227 -4.87 -10.07 5.05
CA THR A 227 -6.14 -9.92 5.78
C THR A 227 -6.50 -11.22 6.51
N ASP A 228 -6.78 -11.15 7.81
CA ASP A 228 -7.30 -12.29 8.58
C ASP A 228 -8.80 -12.54 8.32
N PHE A 229 -9.33 -13.70 8.80
CA PHE A 229 -10.72 -14.08 8.52
C PHE A 229 -11.75 -13.20 9.24
N ASP A 230 -11.44 -12.68 10.43
CA ASP A 230 -12.33 -11.77 11.15
C ASP A 230 -12.47 -10.46 10.37
N ARG A 231 -11.36 -9.96 9.81
CA ARG A 231 -11.36 -8.78 8.94
C ARG A 231 -12.09 -9.03 7.62
N LEU A 232 -11.93 -10.21 7.00
CA LEU A 232 -12.70 -10.58 5.81
C LEU A 232 -14.21 -10.52 6.07
N ARG A 233 -14.69 -11.14 7.15
CA ARG A 233 -16.09 -11.14 7.54
C ARG A 233 -16.60 -9.74 7.90
N TRP A 234 -15.73 -8.94 8.48
CA TRP A 234 -16.06 -7.54 8.77
C TRP A 234 -16.22 -6.71 7.48
N TYR A 235 -15.30 -6.83 6.52
CA TYR A 235 -15.44 -6.16 5.22
C TYR A 235 -16.69 -6.62 4.46
N GLU A 236 -17.00 -7.91 4.51
CA GLU A 236 -18.24 -8.48 3.95
C GLU A 236 -19.48 -7.80 4.57
N SER A 237 -19.55 -7.68 5.90
CA SER A 237 -20.68 -7.03 6.57
C SER A 237 -20.80 -5.55 6.22
N LEU A 238 -19.68 -4.84 6.10
CA LEU A 238 -19.67 -3.43 5.70
C LEU A 238 -20.13 -3.23 4.26
N ALA A 239 -19.81 -4.16 3.36
CA ALA A 239 -20.30 -4.13 1.98
C ALA A 239 -21.82 -4.35 1.93
N GLN A 240 -22.33 -5.33 2.67
CA GLN A 240 -23.78 -5.59 2.79
C GLN A 240 -24.54 -4.39 3.37
N ASP A 241 -23.94 -3.70 4.32
CA ASP A 241 -24.50 -2.51 4.97
C ASP A 241 -24.29 -1.21 4.16
N HIS A 242 -23.67 -1.28 2.96
CA HIS A 242 -23.31 -0.13 2.11
C HIS A 242 -22.47 0.94 2.83
N ARG A 243 -21.54 0.53 3.70
CA ARG A 243 -20.70 1.40 4.51
C ARG A 243 -19.30 1.60 3.95
N LEU A 244 -18.92 0.88 2.90
CA LEU A 244 -17.66 1.06 2.21
C LEU A 244 -17.73 2.27 1.27
N ARG A 245 -16.70 3.12 1.29
CA ARG A 245 -16.53 4.27 0.38
C ARG A 245 -15.39 4.05 -0.62
N VAL A 246 -14.65 2.96 -0.43
CA VAL A 246 -13.58 2.47 -1.30
C VAL A 246 -13.82 0.99 -1.53
N ARG A 247 -13.61 0.52 -2.76
CA ARG A 247 -13.75 -0.89 -3.08
C ARG A 247 -12.57 -1.67 -2.52
N ILE A 248 -12.82 -2.78 -1.85
CA ILE A 248 -11.79 -3.57 -1.16
C ILE A 248 -11.70 -4.96 -1.79
N ARG A 249 -10.49 -5.34 -2.19
CA ARG A 249 -10.13 -6.71 -2.54
C ARG A 249 -9.10 -7.23 -1.55
N ALA A 250 -9.45 -8.22 -0.74
CA ALA A 250 -8.66 -8.67 0.39
C ALA A 250 -7.95 -10.00 0.12
N TYR A 251 -6.67 -10.09 0.51
CA TYR A 251 -5.82 -11.25 0.32
C TYR A 251 -5.44 -11.86 1.66
N VAL A 252 -5.64 -13.18 1.79
CA VAL A 252 -5.36 -13.95 3.00
C VAL A 252 -3.92 -14.45 2.98
N PRO A 253 -3.22 -14.59 4.12
CA PRO A 253 -1.90 -15.18 4.17
C PRO A 253 -1.83 -16.55 3.48
N PHE A 254 -0.77 -16.77 2.70
CA PHE A 254 -0.60 -17.93 1.81
C PHE A 254 -0.75 -19.27 2.54
N LEU A 255 -0.14 -19.40 3.72
CA LEU A 255 -0.21 -20.63 4.51
C LEU A 255 -1.61 -20.92 5.08
N GLN A 256 -2.51 -19.94 5.09
CA GLN A 256 -3.89 -20.10 5.55
C GLN A 256 -4.85 -20.61 4.44
N TRP A 257 -4.31 -21.03 3.29
CA TRP A 257 -5.11 -21.61 2.22
C TRP A 257 -6.09 -22.70 2.66
N PRO A 258 -5.70 -23.70 3.50
CA PRO A 258 -6.64 -24.74 3.93
C PRO A 258 -7.87 -24.18 4.66
N ASP A 259 -7.71 -23.09 5.40
CA ASP A 259 -8.80 -22.46 6.12
C ASP A 259 -9.63 -21.56 5.19
N LEU A 260 -9.00 -20.78 4.31
CA LEU A 260 -9.72 -20.02 3.27
C LEU A 260 -10.58 -20.95 2.40
N LYS A 261 -10.05 -22.13 2.03
CA LYS A 261 -10.79 -23.10 1.25
C LYS A 261 -12.07 -23.58 1.95
N LYS A 262 -12.04 -23.76 3.27
CA LYS A 262 -13.24 -24.08 4.06
C LYS A 262 -14.22 -22.90 4.11
N GLU A 263 -13.71 -21.69 4.36
CA GLU A 263 -14.52 -20.47 4.40
C GLU A 263 -15.23 -20.21 3.06
N LEU A 264 -14.54 -20.43 1.93
CA LEU A 264 -15.14 -20.31 0.60
C LEU A 264 -16.28 -21.31 0.35
N GLN A 265 -16.27 -22.48 1.01
CA GLN A 265 -17.36 -23.47 0.94
C GLN A 265 -18.60 -22.99 1.68
N THR A 266 -18.46 -22.22 2.76
CA THR A 266 -19.60 -21.60 3.46
C THR A 266 -20.16 -20.39 2.69
N GLY A 267 -19.37 -19.86 1.77
CA GLY A 267 -19.67 -18.70 0.93
C GLY A 267 -19.30 -17.37 1.59
N PHE A 268 -19.01 -16.40 0.74
CA PHE A 268 -18.89 -14.98 1.09
C PHE A 268 -19.87 -14.21 0.22
N TYR A 269 -20.52 -13.19 0.80
CA TYR A 269 -21.13 -12.15 -0.02
C TYR A 269 -20.02 -11.37 -0.72
N GLN A 270 -20.10 -11.24 -2.01
CA GLN A 270 -19.13 -10.52 -2.83
C GLN A 270 -19.89 -9.73 -3.91
N ASP A 271 -19.50 -8.48 -4.06
CA ASP A 271 -20.04 -7.57 -5.05
C ASP A 271 -18.94 -6.65 -5.61
N GLU A 272 -19.31 -5.52 -6.20
CA GLU A 272 -18.34 -4.53 -6.65
C GLU A 272 -17.61 -3.78 -5.51
N TRP A 273 -18.06 -3.88 -4.26
CA TRP A 273 -17.48 -3.20 -3.12
C TRP A 273 -16.48 -4.07 -2.33
N PHE A 274 -16.78 -5.36 -2.24
CA PHE A 274 -15.92 -6.31 -1.52
C PHE A 274 -15.74 -7.60 -2.28
N GLN A 275 -14.48 -8.05 -2.37
CA GLN A 275 -14.12 -9.35 -2.95
C GLN A 275 -12.98 -10.01 -2.16
N VAL A 276 -13.05 -11.33 -2.05
CA VAL A 276 -11.92 -12.16 -1.62
C VAL A 276 -10.96 -12.29 -2.80
N GLY A 277 -9.78 -11.68 -2.68
CA GLY A 277 -8.78 -11.57 -3.76
C GLY A 277 -8.05 -12.88 -4.04
N GLY A 278 -7.59 -13.52 -2.97
CA GLY A 278 -6.75 -14.71 -3.06
C GLY A 278 -5.76 -14.83 -1.92
N LEU A 279 -4.55 -15.27 -2.23
CA LEU A 279 -3.51 -15.58 -1.25
C LEU A 279 -2.31 -14.66 -1.40
N LYS A 280 -1.82 -14.09 -0.29
CA LYS A 280 -0.57 -13.32 -0.20
C LYS A 280 0.51 -14.14 0.52
N GLY A 281 1.63 -14.38 -0.15
CA GLY A 281 2.82 -15.04 0.42
C GLY A 281 4.05 -14.16 0.41
N PHE A 282 5.06 -14.56 1.19
CA PHE A 282 6.35 -13.90 1.27
C PHE A 282 7.45 -14.90 0.93
N SER A 283 8.28 -14.61 -0.10
CA SER A 283 9.38 -15.48 -0.48
C SER A 283 10.71 -15.10 0.17
N ASP A 284 10.87 -13.82 0.52
CA ASP A 284 12.07 -13.27 1.15
C ASP A 284 11.76 -12.05 2.02
N GLY A 285 12.80 -11.39 2.52
CA GLY A 285 12.71 -10.18 3.30
C GLY A 285 12.84 -8.90 2.47
N SER A 286 13.48 -7.86 3.04
CA SER A 286 13.62 -6.54 2.42
C SER A 286 15.08 -6.17 2.14
N LEU A 287 15.28 -5.23 1.20
CA LEU A 287 16.61 -4.72 0.88
C LEU A 287 17.19 -3.95 2.07
N GLY A 288 16.42 -3.07 2.70
CA GLY A 288 16.89 -2.21 3.79
C GLY A 288 17.36 -2.95 5.04
N SER A 289 16.85 -4.17 5.28
CA SER A 289 17.31 -5.05 6.36
C SER A 289 18.38 -6.06 5.94
N ALA A 290 18.84 -6.02 4.67
CA ALA A 290 19.73 -6.98 4.05
C ALA A 290 19.23 -8.44 4.15
N THR A 291 17.91 -8.63 4.07
CA THR A 291 17.23 -9.92 4.11
C THR A 291 16.55 -10.30 2.80
N ALA A 292 16.51 -9.41 1.81
CA ALA A 292 16.10 -9.77 0.45
C ALA A 292 17.04 -10.83 -0.13
N LEU A 293 16.48 -11.91 -0.68
CA LEU A 293 17.26 -13.09 -1.10
C LEU A 293 17.92 -12.87 -2.47
N MET A 294 19.24 -12.72 -2.43
CA MET A 294 20.09 -12.43 -3.60
C MET A 294 20.85 -13.65 -4.10
N PHE A 295 21.27 -13.65 -5.36
CA PHE A 295 22.20 -14.67 -5.88
C PHE A 295 23.60 -14.51 -5.30
N GLU A 296 24.05 -13.29 -5.11
CA GLU A 296 25.37 -12.95 -4.56
C GLU A 296 25.22 -12.23 -3.24
N ASP A 297 26.30 -12.23 -2.45
CA ASP A 297 26.36 -11.53 -1.18
C ASP A 297 26.09 -10.03 -1.32
N TYR A 298 25.57 -9.42 -0.30
CA TYR A 298 25.50 -7.96 -0.20
C TYR A 298 26.92 -7.37 -0.26
N ALA A 299 27.11 -6.30 -1.03
CA ALA A 299 28.41 -5.71 -1.26
C ALA A 299 29.09 -5.19 0.01
N ASN A 300 28.29 -4.74 0.99
CA ASN A 300 28.75 -4.24 2.28
C ASN A 300 28.77 -5.31 3.39
N GLU A 301 28.31 -6.54 3.10
CA GLU A 301 28.19 -7.61 4.10
C GLU A 301 28.55 -8.98 3.50
N PRO A 302 29.84 -9.27 3.26
CA PRO A 302 30.29 -10.55 2.73
C PRO A 302 29.83 -11.75 3.56
N GLY A 303 29.29 -12.77 2.90
CA GLY A 303 28.69 -13.96 3.52
C GLY A 303 27.18 -13.82 3.76
N ASN A 304 26.59 -12.64 3.57
CA ASN A 304 25.16 -12.43 3.62
C ASN A 304 24.57 -12.26 2.21
N HIS A 305 23.70 -13.15 1.80
CA HIS A 305 22.91 -13.08 0.55
C HIS A 305 21.40 -13.04 0.79
N GLY A 306 20.99 -12.65 2.00
CA GLY A 306 19.58 -12.58 2.40
C GLY A 306 19.02 -13.90 2.90
N LEU A 307 17.73 -13.93 3.13
CA LEU A 307 17.02 -15.05 3.77
C LEU A 307 15.76 -15.41 2.98
N THR A 308 15.45 -16.69 2.95
CA THR A 308 14.13 -17.16 2.53
C THR A 308 13.14 -16.90 3.66
N ASP A 309 11.97 -16.34 3.35
CA ASP A 309 10.91 -16.18 4.34
C ASP A 309 10.30 -17.52 4.75
N ARG A 310 9.74 -17.54 5.97
CA ARG A 310 9.09 -18.73 6.56
C ARG A 310 8.06 -19.37 5.63
N ASP A 311 7.30 -18.59 4.87
CA ASP A 311 6.30 -19.12 3.95
C ASP A 311 6.93 -20.00 2.85
N PHE A 312 8.19 -19.77 2.52
CA PHE A 312 8.93 -20.43 1.44
C PHE A 312 10.07 -21.35 1.90
N GLU A 313 10.29 -21.53 3.20
CA GLU A 313 11.29 -22.50 3.71
C GLU A 313 11.01 -23.92 3.23
N ASN A 314 9.74 -24.30 3.10
CA ASN A 314 9.33 -25.63 2.63
C ASN A 314 8.68 -25.56 1.22
N LEU A 315 9.49 -25.62 0.18
CA LEU A 315 9.02 -25.59 -1.21
C LEU A 315 8.04 -26.71 -1.59
N SER A 316 8.08 -27.85 -0.91
CA SER A 316 7.10 -28.93 -1.14
C SER A 316 5.70 -28.51 -0.67
N GLN A 317 5.63 -27.82 0.48
CA GLN A 317 4.38 -27.25 0.98
C GLN A 317 3.90 -26.11 0.08
N VAL A 318 4.81 -25.23 -0.34
CA VAL A 318 4.49 -24.15 -1.28
C VAL A 318 3.86 -24.69 -2.56
N ARG A 319 4.47 -25.70 -3.18
CA ARG A 319 3.92 -26.36 -4.38
C ARG A 319 2.51 -26.90 -4.10
N LYS A 320 2.33 -27.64 -3.00
CA LYS A 320 1.03 -28.21 -2.66
C LYS A 320 -0.05 -27.13 -2.54
N ILE A 321 0.23 -26.05 -1.85
CA ILE A 321 -0.71 -24.93 -1.70
C ILE A 321 -0.98 -24.26 -3.05
N LEU A 322 0.07 -23.91 -3.80
CA LEU A 322 -0.05 -23.26 -5.10
C LEU A 322 -0.88 -24.09 -6.09
N TRP A 323 -0.63 -25.42 -6.16
CA TRP A 323 -1.37 -26.33 -7.03
C TRP A 323 -2.82 -26.47 -6.62
N ASP A 324 -3.10 -26.57 -5.31
CA ASP A 324 -4.49 -26.69 -4.83
C ASP A 324 -5.26 -25.37 -4.99
N ALA A 325 -4.66 -24.23 -4.68
CA ALA A 325 -5.24 -22.91 -4.92
C ALA A 325 -5.55 -22.67 -6.41
N ASP A 326 -4.60 -23.02 -7.30
CA ASP A 326 -4.80 -22.96 -8.75
C ASP A 326 -5.98 -23.82 -9.21
N ALA A 327 -6.15 -25.03 -8.67
CA ALA A 327 -7.27 -25.91 -8.98
C ALA A 327 -8.64 -25.31 -8.60
N HIS A 328 -8.65 -24.36 -7.66
CA HIS A 328 -9.85 -23.65 -7.19
C HIS A 328 -9.97 -22.25 -7.79
N ASN A 329 -9.18 -21.91 -8.80
CA ASN A 329 -9.14 -20.58 -9.45
C ASN A 329 -8.82 -19.42 -8.51
N ILE A 330 -8.02 -19.67 -7.48
CA ILE A 330 -7.60 -18.65 -6.52
C ILE A 330 -6.35 -17.95 -7.06
N GLN A 331 -6.38 -16.64 -7.07
CA GLN A 331 -5.21 -15.83 -7.41
C GLN A 331 -4.15 -15.95 -6.31
N VAL A 332 -2.89 -16.03 -6.72
CA VAL A 332 -1.75 -16.05 -5.80
C VAL A 332 -0.86 -14.85 -6.10
N VAL A 333 -0.51 -14.11 -5.06
CA VAL A 333 0.37 -12.93 -5.10
C VAL A 333 1.51 -13.15 -4.12
N ILE A 334 2.75 -13.06 -4.58
CA ILE A 334 3.94 -13.41 -3.80
C ILE A 334 4.90 -12.22 -3.75
N HIS A 335 5.24 -11.81 -2.53
CA HIS A 335 6.32 -10.87 -2.28
C HIS A 335 7.66 -11.47 -2.70
N ALA A 336 8.39 -10.78 -3.56
CA ALA A 336 9.76 -11.11 -3.93
C ALA A 336 10.56 -9.83 -4.25
N ILE A 337 11.51 -9.52 -3.40
CA ILE A 337 12.39 -8.35 -3.53
C ILE A 337 13.70 -8.71 -4.20
N GLY A 338 14.42 -9.72 -3.69
CA GLY A 338 15.71 -10.14 -4.21
C GLY A 338 15.63 -10.84 -5.56
N ASP A 339 16.72 -10.80 -6.32
CA ASP A 339 16.79 -11.39 -7.66
C ASP A 339 16.67 -12.91 -7.63
N ARG A 340 17.21 -13.58 -6.62
CA ARG A 340 17.04 -15.01 -6.42
C ARG A 340 15.62 -15.37 -5.96
N ALA A 341 14.98 -14.53 -5.13
CA ALA A 341 13.59 -14.71 -4.73
C ALA A 341 12.65 -14.61 -5.94
N ASN A 342 12.81 -13.57 -6.77
CA ASN A 342 12.06 -13.42 -8.01
C ASN A 342 12.18 -14.63 -8.93
N ARG A 343 13.40 -15.14 -9.13
CA ARG A 343 13.62 -16.36 -9.92
C ARG A 343 12.92 -17.56 -9.33
N MET A 344 13.03 -17.77 -8.03
CA MET A 344 12.39 -18.89 -7.33
C MET A 344 10.87 -18.89 -7.53
N VAL A 345 10.23 -17.74 -7.42
CA VAL A 345 8.77 -17.61 -7.63
C VAL A 345 8.41 -17.86 -9.09
N LEU A 346 9.17 -17.29 -10.04
CA LEU A 346 8.96 -17.52 -11.47
C LEU A 346 9.15 -19.00 -11.86
N ASP A 347 10.11 -19.71 -11.24
CA ASP A 347 10.33 -21.14 -11.48
C ASP A 347 9.12 -21.97 -10.99
N LEU A 348 8.57 -21.66 -9.82
CA LEU A 348 7.36 -22.32 -9.32
C LEU A 348 6.14 -22.09 -10.22
N PHE A 349 6.01 -20.89 -10.79
CA PHE A 349 4.94 -20.59 -11.74
C PHE A 349 5.17 -21.30 -13.08
N ASP A 350 6.41 -21.42 -13.57
CA ASP A 350 6.73 -22.22 -14.76
C ASP A 350 6.38 -23.70 -14.56
N GLU A 351 6.77 -24.30 -13.42
CA GLU A 351 6.39 -25.68 -13.07
C GLU A 351 4.87 -25.89 -13.15
N LEU A 352 4.10 -24.96 -12.59
CA LEU A 352 2.63 -25.02 -12.63
C LEU A 352 2.07 -24.89 -14.04
N TYR A 353 2.59 -23.95 -14.85
CA TYR A 353 2.14 -23.74 -16.22
C TYR A 353 2.46 -24.92 -17.12
N LEU A 354 3.62 -25.54 -16.96
CA LEU A 354 3.99 -26.76 -17.67
C LEU A 354 3.06 -27.95 -17.32
N ALA A 355 2.67 -28.06 -16.04
CA ALA A 355 1.83 -29.13 -15.56
C ALA A 355 0.33 -28.96 -15.94
N ARG A 356 -0.17 -27.73 -15.98
CA ARG A 356 -1.62 -27.41 -16.06
C ARG A 356 -2.03 -26.52 -17.23
N GLY A 357 -1.10 -26.21 -18.10
CA GLY A 357 -1.33 -25.32 -19.23
C GLY A 357 -1.42 -23.84 -18.84
N ASN A 358 -1.42 -23.00 -19.86
CA ASN A 358 -1.43 -21.55 -19.73
C ASN A 358 -2.87 -21.02 -19.78
N ARG A 359 -3.51 -20.87 -18.62
CA ARG A 359 -4.78 -20.13 -18.45
C ARG A 359 -4.54 -18.73 -17.90
N ASP A 360 -5.54 -17.87 -17.90
CA ASP A 360 -5.47 -16.53 -17.32
C ASP A 360 -5.54 -16.62 -15.78
N ARG A 361 -4.39 -16.67 -15.12
CA ARG A 361 -4.24 -16.74 -13.66
C ARG A 361 -4.04 -15.38 -13.02
N ARG A 362 -3.47 -14.45 -13.79
CA ARG A 362 -3.05 -13.12 -13.31
C ARG A 362 -2.29 -13.19 -11.99
N PHE A 363 -1.41 -14.21 -11.85
CA PHE A 363 -0.54 -14.30 -10.69
C PHE A 363 0.39 -13.10 -10.66
N ARG A 364 0.72 -12.65 -9.45
CA ARG A 364 1.51 -11.43 -9.27
C ARG A 364 2.77 -11.73 -8.49
N ILE A 365 3.83 -11.04 -8.84
CA ILE A 365 5.00 -10.85 -7.97
C ILE A 365 4.90 -9.44 -7.42
N GLU A 366 4.71 -9.34 -6.11
CA GLU A 366 4.68 -8.09 -5.37
C GLU A 366 6.11 -7.59 -5.20
N HIS A 367 6.30 -6.31 -5.34
CA HIS A 367 7.56 -5.58 -5.39
C HIS A 367 8.33 -5.82 -6.68
N ALA A 368 8.67 -7.04 -7.08
CA ALA A 368 9.50 -7.33 -8.26
C ALA A 368 10.69 -6.35 -8.35
N GLN A 369 11.37 -6.16 -7.19
CA GLN A 369 12.22 -4.99 -6.96
C GLN A 369 13.60 -5.15 -7.59
N HIS A 370 14.24 -6.30 -7.40
CA HIS A 370 15.51 -6.64 -8.04
C HIS A 370 15.28 -7.88 -8.91
N VAL A 371 15.06 -7.70 -10.22
CA VAL A 371 14.79 -8.78 -11.14
C VAL A 371 15.98 -8.93 -12.10
N HIS A 372 16.66 -10.07 -12.02
CA HIS A 372 17.79 -10.35 -12.90
C HIS A 372 17.38 -10.15 -14.36
N PRO A 373 18.23 -9.56 -15.23
CA PRO A 373 17.88 -9.28 -16.62
C PRO A 373 17.34 -10.50 -17.40
N ASP A 374 17.85 -11.71 -17.15
CA ASP A 374 17.38 -12.95 -17.79
C ASP A 374 15.94 -13.32 -17.37
N ASP A 375 15.45 -12.83 -16.22
CA ASP A 375 14.13 -13.14 -15.70
C ASP A 375 13.06 -12.12 -16.13
N GLN A 376 13.46 -10.90 -16.52
CA GLN A 376 12.52 -9.86 -16.93
C GLN A 376 11.58 -10.29 -18.07
N PRO A 377 12.04 -10.97 -19.14
CA PRO A 377 11.15 -11.46 -20.21
C PRO A 377 10.18 -12.56 -19.75
N ARG A 378 10.45 -13.20 -18.61
CA ARG A 378 9.60 -14.27 -18.08
C ARG A 378 8.24 -13.73 -17.63
N PHE A 379 8.16 -12.48 -17.15
CA PHE A 379 6.89 -11.84 -16.79
C PHE A 379 5.91 -11.85 -17.97
N ALA A 380 6.36 -11.49 -19.16
CA ALA A 380 5.53 -11.55 -20.37
C ALA A 380 5.19 -12.99 -20.77
N ARG A 381 6.19 -13.88 -20.82
CA ARG A 381 6.04 -15.27 -21.25
C ARG A 381 5.07 -16.05 -20.37
N GLN A 382 5.17 -15.84 -19.05
CA GLN A 382 4.33 -16.52 -18.06
C GLN A 382 3.04 -15.75 -17.75
N LYS A 383 2.84 -14.54 -18.33
CA LYS A 383 1.72 -13.64 -18.01
C LYS A 383 1.62 -13.31 -16.50
N VAL A 384 2.76 -13.28 -15.83
CA VAL A 384 2.86 -12.82 -14.44
C VAL A 384 2.87 -11.30 -14.44
N ILE A 385 2.17 -10.70 -13.49
CA ILE A 385 2.09 -9.25 -13.34
C ILE A 385 3.16 -8.81 -12.33
N ALA A 386 3.95 -7.81 -12.68
CA ALA A 386 4.82 -7.13 -11.72
C ALA A 386 3.99 -6.05 -11.00
N SER A 387 3.70 -6.31 -9.74
CA SER A 387 2.96 -5.40 -8.86
C SER A 387 3.97 -4.58 -8.06
N VAL A 388 4.21 -3.35 -8.49
CA VAL A 388 5.36 -2.56 -8.06
C VAL A 388 4.96 -1.33 -7.24
N GLN A 389 5.88 -0.88 -6.36
CA GLN A 389 5.72 0.29 -5.50
C GLN A 389 6.79 1.34 -5.89
N PRO A 390 6.47 2.25 -6.81
CA PRO A 390 7.49 3.15 -7.35
C PRO A 390 8.13 4.09 -6.33
N TYR A 391 7.41 4.45 -5.26
CA TYR A 391 7.98 5.32 -4.23
C TYR A 391 9.12 4.65 -3.46
N HIS A 392 9.11 3.33 -3.30
CA HIS A 392 10.23 2.58 -2.71
C HIS A 392 11.54 2.80 -3.49
N CYS A 393 11.45 2.94 -4.83
CA CYS A 393 12.61 3.28 -5.65
C CYS A 393 13.23 4.64 -5.27
N VAL A 394 12.40 5.62 -4.89
CA VAL A 394 12.86 6.94 -4.44
C VAL A 394 13.61 6.84 -3.11
N ASP A 395 13.09 6.06 -2.18
CA ASP A 395 13.72 5.85 -0.88
C ASP A 395 15.01 5.04 -1.01
N ASP A 396 14.98 3.94 -1.73
CA ASP A 396 16.13 3.04 -1.92
C ASP A 396 17.26 3.69 -2.71
N SER A 397 16.97 4.66 -3.59
CA SER A 397 17.98 5.39 -4.37
C SER A 397 19.09 6.03 -3.53
N ARG A 398 18.84 6.22 -2.24
CA ARG A 398 19.79 6.85 -1.30
C ARG A 398 20.89 5.92 -0.83
N TRP A 399 20.67 4.60 -0.91
CA TRP A 399 21.55 3.64 -0.23
C TRP A 399 21.68 2.27 -0.94
N ALA A 400 20.84 1.97 -1.91
CA ALA A 400 20.84 0.66 -2.60
C ALA A 400 22.18 0.36 -3.30
N ASP A 401 22.84 1.38 -3.88
CA ASP A 401 24.13 1.22 -4.52
C ASP A 401 25.21 0.72 -3.53
N ALA A 402 25.15 1.15 -2.28
CA ALA A 402 26.09 0.68 -1.25
C ALA A 402 25.85 -0.79 -0.85
N LEU A 403 24.61 -1.27 -0.93
CA LEU A 403 24.25 -2.64 -0.60
C LEU A 403 24.48 -3.62 -1.74
N LEU A 404 24.29 -3.18 -2.99
CA LEU A 404 24.24 -4.06 -4.16
C LEU A 404 25.42 -3.88 -5.13
N GLY A 405 26.18 -2.77 -5.02
CA GLY A 405 27.20 -2.43 -6.00
C GLY A 405 26.61 -2.31 -7.41
N GLU A 406 27.30 -2.88 -8.41
CA GLU A 406 26.86 -2.82 -9.81
C GLU A 406 25.48 -3.45 -10.06
N ARG A 407 25.05 -4.38 -9.23
CA ARG A 407 23.73 -5.03 -9.30
C ARG A 407 22.57 -4.07 -9.04
N ALA A 408 22.81 -2.96 -8.37
CA ALA A 408 21.82 -1.88 -8.25
C ALA A 408 21.32 -1.41 -9.62
N GLY A 409 22.16 -1.56 -10.66
CA GLY A 409 21.84 -1.14 -12.01
C GLY A 409 20.60 -1.80 -12.64
N TYR A 410 20.12 -2.94 -12.18
CA TYR A 410 18.88 -3.57 -12.66
C TYR A 410 17.75 -3.59 -11.61
N ALA A 411 17.85 -2.73 -10.59
CA ALA A 411 16.80 -2.54 -9.61
C ALA A 411 15.57 -1.82 -10.20
N TYR A 412 14.39 -2.23 -9.77
CA TYR A 412 13.12 -1.65 -10.21
C TYR A 412 12.98 -1.56 -11.74
N PRO A 413 13.03 -2.69 -12.47
CA PRO A 413 13.12 -2.70 -13.92
C PRO A 413 11.76 -2.46 -14.59
N PHE A 414 11.12 -1.34 -14.28
CA PHE A 414 9.77 -1.03 -14.72
C PHE A 414 9.66 -0.99 -16.25
N ARG A 415 10.53 -0.19 -16.87
CA ARG A 415 10.52 -0.04 -18.33
C ARG A 415 10.97 -1.31 -19.03
N SER A 416 11.98 -1.98 -18.49
CA SER A 416 12.50 -3.23 -19.05
C SER A 416 11.43 -4.33 -19.07
N ILE A 417 10.65 -4.49 -18.00
CA ILE A 417 9.53 -5.44 -17.96
C ILE A 417 8.47 -5.08 -19.00
N VAL A 418 8.08 -3.79 -19.11
CA VAL A 418 7.10 -3.33 -20.11
C VAL A 418 7.60 -3.55 -21.52
N GLN A 419 8.87 -3.21 -21.81
CA GLN A 419 9.47 -3.42 -23.13
C GLN A 419 9.57 -4.89 -23.53
N ALA A 420 9.72 -5.79 -22.55
CA ALA A 420 9.66 -7.23 -22.76
C ALA A 420 8.21 -7.75 -22.96
N GLY A 421 7.20 -6.88 -22.92
CA GLY A 421 5.79 -7.24 -23.06
C GLY A 421 5.09 -7.65 -21.75
N GLY A 422 5.79 -7.52 -20.61
CA GLY A 422 5.21 -7.73 -19.28
C GLY A 422 4.21 -6.65 -18.87
N ARG A 423 3.41 -6.94 -17.86
CA ARG A 423 2.40 -6.03 -17.34
C ARG A 423 2.83 -5.51 -15.97
N LEU A 424 2.60 -4.22 -15.76
CA LEU A 424 2.75 -3.57 -14.45
C LEU A 424 1.39 -3.27 -13.84
N SER A 425 1.34 -3.30 -12.51
CA SER A 425 0.32 -2.64 -11.70
C SER A 425 1.01 -1.89 -10.57
N LEU A 426 0.49 -0.72 -10.21
CA LEU A 426 1.09 0.14 -9.19
C LEU A 426 0.30 0.09 -7.88
N GLY A 427 1.03 0.09 -6.78
CA GLY A 427 0.52 0.23 -5.43
C GLY A 427 1.48 1.04 -4.56
N SER A 428 1.08 1.35 -3.35
CA SER A 428 1.88 2.13 -2.40
C SER A 428 2.64 1.28 -1.39
N ASP A 429 2.09 0.14 -1.00
CA ASP A 429 2.49 -0.62 0.19
C ASP A 429 2.26 0.19 1.49
N TRP A 430 1.21 1.06 1.46
CA TRP A 430 0.84 1.87 2.61
C TRP A 430 0.60 1.02 3.87
N PRO A 431 1.16 1.39 5.05
CA PRO A 431 1.79 2.66 5.41
C PRO A 431 3.33 2.72 5.24
N VAL A 432 3.95 1.74 4.57
CA VAL A 432 5.41 1.77 4.31
C VAL A 432 5.77 2.99 3.46
N ALA A 433 4.98 3.28 2.42
CA ALA A 433 5.04 4.51 1.67
C ALA A 433 3.69 5.27 1.73
N PRO A 434 3.63 6.56 1.37
CA PRO A 434 2.38 7.33 1.40
C PRO A 434 1.30 6.75 0.47
N LEU A 435 0.06 6.70 0.95
CA LEU A 435 -1.12 6.38 0.13
C LEU A 435 -1.42 7.56 -0.80
N ASN A 436 -0.67 7.69 -1.90
CA ASN A 436 -0.79 8.80 -2.84
C ASN A 436 -0.50 8.33 -4.26
N ALA A 437 -1.56 8.19 -5.06
CA ALA A 437 -1.46 7.69 -6.43
C ALA A 437 -0.60 8.59 -7.33
N LEU A 438 -0.75 9.91 -7.23
CA LEU A 438 0.04 10.86 -8.05
C LEU A 438 1.52 10.84 -7.68
N LEU A 439 1.84 10.68 -6.40
CA LEU A 439 3.21 10.52 -5.93
C LEU A 439 3.83 9.22 -6.46
N GLY A 440 3.08 8.12 -6.45
CA GLY A 440 3.50 6.85 -7.05
C GLY A 440 3.74 6.96 -8.56
N ILE A 441 2.84 7.63 -9.29
CA ILE A 441 2.99 7.90 -10.73
C ILE A 441 4.22 8.77 -10.99
N GLN A 442 4.40 9.87 -10.25
CA GLN A 442 5.57 10.73 -10.36
C GLN A 442 6.87 9.98 -10.05
N ALA A 443 6.87 9.16 -9.02
CA ALA A 443 8.02 8.31 -8.66
C ALA A 443 8.38 7.33 -9.79
N ALA A 444 7.40 6.72 -10.45
CA ALA A 444 7.65 5.86 -11.61
C ALA A 444 8.25 6.62 -12.80
N MET A 445 7.90 7.90 -12.96
CA MET A 445 8.38 8.76 -14.06
C MET A 445 9.77 9.35 -13.77
N THR A 446 10.06 9.72 -12.53
CA THR A 446 11.28 10.45 -12.16
C THR A 446 12.35 9.57 -11.52
N ARG A 447 11.93 8.61 -10.69
CA ARG A 447 12.81 7.69 -9.93
C ARG A 447 13.91 8.42 -9.14
N ASN A 448 13.66 9.66 -8.73
CA ASN A 448 14.70 10.52 -8.14
C ASN A 448 15.99 10.57 -8.98
N ASN A 449 15.87 10.49 -10.32
CA ASN A 449 16.97 10.36 -11.27
C ASN A 449 17.87 9.11 -11.09
N TRP A 450 17.49 8.17 -10.25
CA TRP A 450 18.19 6.91 -10.10
C TRP A 450 17.81 5.93 -11.22
N ILE A 451 18.78 5.43 -11.98
CA ILE A 451 18.60 4.55 -13.14
C ILE A 451 17.59 5.11 -14.15
N PRO A 452 17.87 6.26 -14.82
CA PRO A 452 16.88 6.97 -15.65
C PRO A 452 16.33 6.13 -16.83
N ARG A 453 17.07 5.10 -17.29
CA ARG A 453 16.60 4.20 -18.37
C ARG A 453 15.33 3.40 -17.98
N GLU A 454 15.03 3.25 -16.71
CA GLU A 454 13.86 2.54 -16.21
C GLU A 454 12.66 3.48 -15.92
N GLN A 455 12.78 4.78 -16.19
CA GLN A 455 11.67 5.73 -16.07
C GLN A 455 10.54 5.38 -17.03
N LEU A 456 9.30 5.52 -16.54
CA LEU A 456 8.09 5.38 -17.34
C LEU A 456 7.62 6.77 -17.85
N ASP A 457 6.85 6.77 -18.93
CA ASP A 457 6.07 7.96 -19.29
C ASP A 457 4.75 8.03 -18.50
N LEU A 458 4.10 9.20 -18.51
CA LEU A 458 2.84 9.43 -17.80
C LEU A 458 1.75 8.45 -18.24
N ALA A 459 1.63 8.17 -19.53
CA ALA A 459 0.57 7.30 -20.04
C ALA A 459 0.73 5.86 -19.51
N THR A 460 1.96 5.32 -19.51
CA THR A 460 2.27 3.99 -18.98
C THR A 460 2.06 3.93 -17.46
N ALA A 461 2.52 4.94 -16.71
CA ALA A 461 2.37 4.98 -15.25
C ALA A 461 0.90 5.14 -14.83
N LEU A 462 0.15 6.02 -15.53
CA LEU A 462 -1.28 6.19 -15.31
C LEU A 462 -2.06 4.90 -15.64
N HIS A 463 -1.72 4.24 -16.76
CA HIS A 463 -2.31 2.95 -17.13
C HIS A 463 -2.07 1.90 -16.03
N ALA A 464 -0.87 1.79 -15.51
CA ALA A 464 -0.53 0.82 -14.48
C ALA A 464 -1.23 1.08 -13.12
N HIS A 465 -1.65 2.34 -12.86
CA HIS A 465 -2.40 2.73 -11.65
C HIS A 465 -3.93 2.77 -11.86
N THR A 466 -4.41 2.41 -13.05
CA THR A 466 -5.83 2.40 -13.41
C THR A 466 -6.22 1.07 -14.07
N LEU A 467 -6.22 0.97 -15.40
CA LEU A 467 -6.63 -0.25 -16.12
C LEU A 467 -5.68 -1.43 -15.87
N GLY A 468 -4.38 -1.20 -15.76
CA GLY A 468 -3.39 -2.23 -15.41
C GLY A 468 -3.63 -2.80 -14.01
N ALA A 469 -3.95 -1.93 -13.05
CA ALA A 469 -4.33 -2.31 -11.70
C ALA A 469 -5.66 -3.07 -11.67
N ALA A 470 -6.68 -2.60 -12.39
CA ALA A 470 -7.95 -3.31 -12.54
C ALA A 470 -7.77 -4.69 -13.20
N TYR A 471 -6.89 -4.79 -14.21
CA TYR A 471 -6.52 -6.08 -14.79
C TYR A 471 -5.88 -7.01 -13.76
N ALA A 472 -4.99 -6.49 -12.92
CA ALA A 472 -4.29 -7.28 -11.93
C ALA A 472 -5.22 -7.94 -10.90
N GLU A 473 -6.43 -7.43 -10.74
CA GLU A 473 -7.45 -7.93 -9.81
C GLU A 473 -8.73 -8.44 -10.49
N PHE A 474 -8.69 -8.76 -11.79
CA PHE A 474 -9.83 -9.29 -12.57
C PHE A 474 -11.04 -8.35 -12.68
N SER A 475 -10.87 -7.04 -12.50
CA SER A 475 -11.97 -6.06 -12.56
C SER A 475 -11.92 -5.13 -13.78
N ASP A 476 -11.01 -5.39 -14.73
CA ASP A 476 -10.77 -4.60 -15.94
C ASP A 476 -11.96 -4.51 -16.92
N GLN A 477 -13.01 -5.33 -16.72
CA GLN A 477 -14.25 -5.23 -17.48
C GLN A 477 -15.26 -4.24 -16.90
N ILE A 478 -15.07 -3.87 -15.61
CA ILE A 478 -16.05 -3.05 -14.89
C ILE A 478 -15.51 -1.73 -14.38
N LYS A 479 -14.18 -1.58 -14.25
CA LYS A 479 -13.52 -0.36 -13.78
C LYS A 479 -12.09 -0.21 -14.32
N GLY A 480 -11.41 0.88 -13.97
CA GLY A 480 -10.03 1.20 -14.41
C GLY A 480 -9.97 1.87 -15.78
N HIS A 481 -11.11 2.05 -16.45
CA HIS A 481 -11.23 2.83 -17.69
C HIS A 481 -12.59 3.50 -17.77
N LEU A 482 -12.67 4.61 -18.50
CA LEU A 482 -13.92 5.37 -18.72
C LEU A 482 -14.54 4.93 -20.04
N SER A 483 -15.46 3.99 -19.98
CA SER A 483 -16.19 3.47 -21.14
C SER A 483 -17.65 3.20 -20.79
N PRO A 484 -18.57 3.25 -21.78
CA PRO A 484 -19.96 2.91 -21.51
C PRO A 484 -20.12 1.54 -20.85
N GLY A 485 -20.89 1.48 -19.76
CA GLY A 485 -21.16 0.29 -18.96
C GLY A 485 -20.22 0.08 -17.75
N THR A 486 -19.09 0.79 -17.67
CA THR A 486 -18.21 0.71 -16.49
C THR A 486 -18.74 1.51 -15.31
N LEU A 487 -18.20 1.22 -14.13
CA LEU A 487 -18.49 1.96 -12.90
C LEU A 487 -18.05 3.42 -13.04
N ALA A 488 -18.84 4.30 -12.48
CA ALA A 488 -18.57 5.73 -12.47
C ALA A 488 -17.60 6.11 -11.32
N ASP A 489 -16.41 5.51 -11.37
CA ASP A 489 -15.27 5.82 -10.49
C ASP A 489 -14.31 6.69 -11.30
N LEU A 490 -14.16 7.96 -10.91
CA LEU A 490 -13.34 8.92 -11.65
C LEU A 490 -12.75 10.00 -10.75
N VAL A 491 -11.61 10.53 -11.18
CA VAL A 491 -10.89 11.62 -10.51
C VAL A 491 -10.81 12.82 -11.43
N ILE A 492 -11.18 13.98 -10.91
CA ILE A 492 -11.03 15.28 -11.58
C ILE A 492 -9.76 15.93 -11.02
N LEU A 493 -8.84 16.25 -11.93
CA LEU A 493 -7.51 16.73 -11.62
C LEU A 493 -7.29 18.13 -12.21
N LYS A 494 -6.42 18.91 -11.59
CA LYS A 494 -5.90 20.12 -12.20
C LYS A 494 -5.08 19.77 -13.45
N ARG A 495 -5.00 20.70 -14.40
CA ARG A 495 -4.32 20.48 -15.68
C ARG A 495 -2.82 20.23 -15.55
N GLU A 496 -2.22 20.71 -14.49
CA GLU A 496 -0.80 20.55 -14.16
C GLU A 496 -0.36 19.10 -14.04
N VAL A 497 -1.32 18.16 -13.83
CA VAL A 497 -1.03 16.70 -13.84
C VAL A 497 -0.42 16.24 -15.17
N LEU A 498 -0.66 16.94 -16.26
CA LEU A 498 -0.07 16.60 -17.57
C LEU A 498 1.45 16.85 -17.63
N ASP A 499 1.98 17.67 -16.69
CA ASP A 499 3.40 17.93 -16.52
C ASP A 499 3.88 17.51 -15.11
N LEU A 500 3.42 16.36 -14.64
CA LEU A 500 3.59 15.88 -13.27
C LEU A 500 5.06 15.81 -12.83
N VAL A 501 5.98 15.63 -13.76
CA VAL A 501 7.43 15.58 -13.48
C VAL A 501 7.94 16.88 -12.85
N ASN A 502 7.35 18.01 -13.22
CA ASN A 502 7.77 19.34 -12.78
C ASN A 502 6.91 19.89 -11.63
N VAL A 503 5.95 19.12 -11.12
CA VAL A 503 5.08 19.58 -10.04
C VAL A 503 5.64 19.14 -8.69
N ASP A 504 5.74 20.07 -7.75
CA ASP A 504 5.97 19.75 -6.34
C ASP A 504 4.66 19.35 -5.68
N LEU A 505 4.49 18.05 -5.43
CA LEU A 505 3.29 17.49 -4.82
C LEU A 505 3.20 17.74 -3.32
N SER A 506 4.26 18.20 -2.66
CA SER A 506 4.24 18.58 -1.24
C SER A 506 3.48 19.91 -1.03
N GLU A 507 3.49 20.77 -2.04
CA GLU A 507 2.87 22.10 -2.00
C GLU A 507 1.58 22.19 -2.84
N ASN A 508 1.38 21.25 -3.80
CA ASN A 508 0.31 21.34 -4.78
C ASN A 508 -0.68 20.19 -4.68
N GLN A 509 -1.86 20.48 -4.19
CA GLN A 509 -2.97 19.53 -4.29
C GLN A 509 -3.56 19.57 -5.71
N LEU A 510 -3.32 18.49 -6.49
CA LEU A 510 -3.80 18.40 -7.87
C LEU A 510 -5.20 17.78 -7.99
N ILE A 511 -5.68 17.09 -7.00
CA ILE A 511 -7.01 16.46 -6.98
C ILE A 511 -8.04 17.54 -6.65
N LYS A 512 -9.02 17.74 -7.55
CA LYS A 512 -10.15 18.66 -7.36
C LYS A 512 -11.36 17.95 -6.78
N ALA A 513 -11.71 16.80 -7.34
CA ALA A 513 -12.86 16.02 -6.91
C ALA A 513 -12.69 14.54 -7.25
N VAL A 514 -13.31 13.68 -6.46
CA VAL A 514 -13.33 12.23 -6.63
C VAL A 514 -14.76 11.74 -6.62
N PHE A 515 -15.10 10.96 -7.62
CA PHE A 515 -16.35 10.22 -7.70
C PHE A 515 -16.09 8.74 -7.52
N CYS A 516 -16.84 8.12 -6.65
CA CYS A 516 -16.90 6.67 -6.51
C CYS A 516 -18.35 6.24 -6.65
N ASN A 517 -18.62 5.26 -7.48
CA ASN A 517 -19.98 4.77 -7.74
C ASN A 517 -20.96 5.84 -8.25
N GLY A 518 -20.44 6.85 -8.96
CA GLY A 518 -21.23 7.98 -9.49
C GLY A 518 -21.51 9.11 -8.49
N GLU A 519 -21.11 8.96 -7.24
CA GLU A 519 -21.28 9.94 -6.17
C GLU A 519 -19.98 10.70 -5.88
N LEU A 520 -20.09 11.99 -5.60
CA LEU A 520 -18.97 12.82 -5.16
C LEU A 520 -18.59 12.42 -3.72
N VAL A 521 -17.41 11.82 -3.55
CA VAL A 521 -16.91 11.32 -2.26
C VAL A 521 -15.81 12.18 -1.64
N SER A 522 -15.19 13.07 -2.43
CA SER A 522 -14.15 14.00 -1.96
C SER A 522 -14.04 15.20 -2.89
N GLY A 523 -13.69 16.37 -2.35
CA GLY A 523 -13.44 17.60 -3.09
C GLY A 523 -14.70 18.39 -3.47
N GLU A 524 -14.54 19.34 -4.40
CA GLU A 524 -15.59 20.27 -4.87
C GLU A 524 -15.51 20.44 -6.39
N ILE A 525 -16.70 20.73 -7.03
CA ILE A 525 -16.82 20.95 -8.47
C ILE A 525 -17.60 22.23 -8.74
#